data_7b8a882fe427c8dc85ffe20bcbfaaeaf
#
_entry.id   7b8a882fe427c8dc85ffe20bcbfaaeaf
#
_cell.length_a   1.000
_cell.length_b   1.000
_cell.length_c   1.000
_cell.angle_alpha   90.00
_cell.angle_beta   90.00
_cell.angle_gamma   90.00
#
_symmetry.space_group_name_H-M   'P 1'
#
loop_
_entity.id
_entity.type
_entity.pdbx_description
1 polymer ?
#
loop_
_entity_poly.entity_id
_entity_poly.type
_entity_poly.pdbx_seq_one_letter_code
_entity_poly.pdbx_strand_id
1 'polypeptide(L)'
;MRVAARFADAALRRVLEVIDRRRSISQLNGLLVAGLVDSVLSANRLADADDGVAVLRKVRLQAVDSPDGFAAAEVFGSYSRGRRMHAIACRIESINSGRWQVVALHIG
;
A
#
# COMPACT_ATOMS: atom_id res chain seq x y z
N MET A 1 15.48 2.98 -8.09
CA MET A 1 14.26 2.22 -7.75
C MET A 1 14.31 1.38 -6.48
N ARG A 2 15.50 1.15 -5.93
CA ARG A 2 15.64 0.32 -4.73
C ARG A 2 14.93 0.92 -3.51
N VAL A 3 15.06 2.23 -3.31
CA VAL A 3 14.38 2.93 -2.20
C VAL A 3 12.87 2.90 -2.40
N ALA A 4 12.41 3.14 -3.62
CA ALA A 4 10.99 3.09 -3.95
C ALA A 4 10.41 1.69 -3.73
N ALA A 5 11.15 0.64 -4.12
CA ALA A 5 10.71 -0.73 -3.94
C ALA A 5 10.58 -1.08 -2.46
N ARG A 6 11.53 -0.68 -1.64
CA ARG A 6 11.47 -0.90 -0.19
C ARG A 6 10.31 -0.17 0.44
N PHE A 7 10.12 1.08 0.02
CA PHE A 7 8.99 1.87 0.52
C PHE A 7 7.66 1.22 0.17
N ALA A 8 7.48 0.82 -1.09
CA ALA A 8 6.25 0.21 -1.55
C ALA A 8 5.94 -1.09 -0.80
N ASP A 9 6.93 -1.96 -0.66
CA ASP A 9 6.78 -3.21 0.08
C ASP A 9 6.37 -2.95 1.53
N ALA A 10 7.09 -2.08 2.22
CA ALA A 10 6.80 -1.76 3.60
C ALA A 10 5.42 -1.11 3.77
N ALA A 11 5.06 -0.19 2.86
CA ALA A 11 3.77 0.50 2.92
C ALA A 11 2.60 -0.47 2.71
N LEU A 12 2.70 -1.34 1.70
CA LEU A 12 1.63 -2.30 1.42
C LEU A 12 1.47 -3.31 2.55
N ARG A 13 2.58 -3.80 3.13
CA ARG A 13 2.52 -4.68 4.30
C ARG A 13 1.82 -4.00 5.46
N ARG A 14 2.14 -2.74 5.71
CA ARG A 14 1.54 -1.99 6.80
C ARG A 14 0.06 -1.74 6.57
N VAL A 15 -0.34 -1.45 5.34
CA VAL A 15 -1.76 -1.30 4.99
C VAL A 15 -2.53 -2.58 5.31
N LEU A 16 -2.01 -3.73 4.87
CA LEU A 16 -2.65 -5.01 5.13
C LEU A 16 -2.73 -5.33 6.64
N GLU A 17 -1.67 -5.02 7.38
CA GLU A 17 -1.64 -5.23 8.82
C GLU A 17 -2.67 -4.33 9.54
N VAL A 18 -2.85 -3.11 9.08
CA VAL A 18 -3.88 -2.21 9.64
C VAL A 18 -5.27 -2.73 9.32
N ILE A 19 -5.51 -3.22 8.11
CA ILE A 19 -6.80 -3.80 7.73
C ILE A 19 -7.10 -5.00 8.61
N ASP A 20 -6.11 -5.81 8.93
CA ASP A 20 -6.25 -6.99 9.78
C ASP A 20 -6.23 -6.66 11.28
N ARG A 21 -6.23 -5.38 11.64
CA ARG A 21 -6.24 -4.89 13.02
C ARG A 21 -5.01 -5.33 13.82
N ARG A 22 -3.90 -5.57 13.13
CA ARG A 22 -2.62 -5.93 13.75
C ARG A 22 -1.75 -4.71 14.02
N ARG A 23 -2.13 -3.56 13.48
CA ARG A 23 -1.47 -2.28 13.71
C ARG A 23 -2.50 -1.17 13.77
N SER A 24 -2.16 -0.12 14.52
CA SER A 24 -3.00 1.06 14.62
C SER A 24 -3.04 1.82 13.28
N ILE A 25 -4.21 2.39 12.96
CA ILE A 25 -4.40 3.22 11.77
C ILE A 25 -3.43 4.42 11.75
N SER A 26 -3.01 4.90 12.92
CA SER A 26 -2.06 6.02 13.01
C SER A 26 -0.73 5.72 12.37
N GLN A 27 -0.38 4.45 12.19
CA GLN A 27 0.87 4.05 11.54
C GLN A 27 0.87 4.33 10.03
N LEU A 28 -0.26 4.67 9.46
CA LEU A 28 -0.36 5.07 8.06
C LEU A 28 -0.14 6.57 7.85
N ASN A 29 -0.12 7.35 8.92
CA ASN A 29 0.12 8.79 8.83
C ASN A 29 1.50 9.06 8.21
N GLY A 30 1.52 9.90 7.19
CA GLY A 30 2.75 10.21 6.46
C GLY A 30 3.13 9.19 5.39
N LEU A 31 2.59 7.97 5.44
CA LEU A 31 2.81 6.97 4.38
C LEU A 31 1.80 7.12 3.25
N LEU A 32 0.55 7.41 3.60
CA LEU A 32 -0.55 7.57 2.65
C LEU A 32 -1.07 9.01 2.72
N VAL A 33 -1.58 9.52 1.61
CA VAL A 33 -2.33 10.77 1.64
C VAL A 33 -3.59 10.58 2.50
N ALA A 34 -4.04 11.66 3.13
CA ALA A 34 -5.09 11.58 4.16
C ALA A 34 -6.38 10.89 3.70
N GLY A 35 -6.81 11.16 2.47
CA GLY A 35 -8.04 10.55 1.93
C GLY A 35 -7.94 9.02 1.82
N LEU A 36 -6.75 8.49 1.60
CA LEU A 36 -6.54 7.04 1.51
C LEU A 36 -6.57 6.39 2.89
N VAL A 37 -6.20 7.11 3.93
CA VAL A 37 -6.29 6.59 5.30
C VAL A 37 -7.74 6.24 5.63
N ASP A 38 -8.68 7.10 5.22
CA ASP A 38 -10.10 6.83 5.41
C ASP A 38 -10.56 5.59 4.65
N SER A 39 -10.05 5.39 3.44
CA SER A 39 -10.36 4.20 2.63
C SER A 39 -9.88 2.92 3.33
N VAL A 40 -8.68 2.95 3.90
CA VAL A 40 -8.13 1.82 4.65
C VAL A 40 -8.98 1.54 5.90
N LEU A 41 -9.40 2.59 6.59
CA LEU A 41 -10.24 2.45 7.77
C LEU A 41 -11.58 1.77 7.41
N SER A 42 -12.17 2.13 6.28
CA SER A 42 -13.39 1.48 5.80
C SER A 42 -13.16 -0.01 5.52
N ALA A 43 -12.06 -0.36 4.87
CA ALA A 43 -11.69 -1.75 4.62
C ALA A 43 -11.47 -2.52 5.93
N ASN A 44 -10.86 -1.87 6.92
CA ASN A 44 -10.64 -2.45 8.24
C ASN A 44 -11.97 -2.83 8.91
N ARG A 45 -12.98 -1.98 8.77
CA ARG A 45 -14.32 -2.24 9.36
C ARG A 45 -15.04 -3.39 8.68
N LEU A 46 -14.75 -3.64 7.41
CA LEU A 46 -15.40 -4.67 6.62
C LEU A 46 -14.64 -6.00 6.63
N ALA A 47 -13.42 -6.02 7.21
CA ALA A 47 -12.60 -7.21 7.24
C ALA A 47 -13.24 -8.30 8.10
N ASP A 48 -13.30 -9.50 7.55
CA ASP A 48 -13.80 -10.68 8.26
C ASP A 48 -12.60 -11.43 8.84
N ALA A 49 -12.60 -11.58 10.16
CA ALA A 49 -11.53 -12.26 10.87
C ALA A 49 -11.39 -13.74 10.47
N ASP A 50 -12.46 -14.34 9.97
CA ASP A 50 -12.46 -15.75 9.58
C ASP A 50 -11.80 -16.00 8.23
N ASP A 51 -11.53 -14.96 7.46
CA ASP A 51 -10.92 -15.08 6.14
C ASP A 51 -9.41 -15.36 6.19
N GLY A 52 -8.81 -15.30 7.37
CA GLY A 52 -7.38 -15.51 7.55
C GLY A 52 -6.57 -14.22 7.45
N VAL A 53 -5.29 -14.33 7.72
CA VAL A 53 -4.35 -13.22 7.72
C VAL A 53 -3.92 -12.89 6.30
N ALA A 54 -3.91 -11.59 5.95
CA ALA A 54 -3.38 -11.15 4.67
C ALA A 54 -1.85 -11.23 4.68
N VAL A 55 -1.28 -11.86 3.66
CA VAL A 55 0.17 -12.00 3.51
C VAL A 55 0.56 -11.48 2.14
N LEU A 56 1.37 -10.43 2.09
CA LEU A 56 1.89 -9.88 0.85
C LEU A 56 2.82 -10.91 0.20
N ARG A 57 2.59 -11.22 -1.07
CA ARG A 57 3.33 -12.27 -1.78
C ARG A 57 4.29 -11.73 -2.81
N LYS A 58 3.83 -10.85 -3.69
CA LYS A 58 4.67 -10.30 -4.76
C LYS A 58 4.42 -8.81 -4.88
N VAL A 59 5.48 -8.07 -5.21
CA VAL A 59 5.40 -6.64 -5.48
C VAL A 59 6.27 -6.35 -6.69
N ARG A 60 5.71 -5.65 -7.67
CA ARG A 60 6.43 -5.17 -8.85
C ARG A 60 6.20 -3.68 -9.01
N LEU A 61 7.24 -2.98 -9.43
CA LEU A 61 7.17 -1.55 -9.67
C LEU A 61 7.42 -1.26 -11.14
N GLN A 62 6.69 -0.25 -11.64
CA GLN A 62 6.93 0.30 -12.96
C GLN A 62 7.12 1.81 -12.79
N ALA A 63 8.30 2.29 -13.15
CA ALA A 63 8.59 3.71 -13.10
C ALA A 63 7.66 4.46 -14.04
N VAL A 64 7.19 5.63 -13.62
CA VAL A 64 6.29 6.47 -14.38
C VAL A 64 6.94 7.82 -14.56
N ASP A 65 6.93 8.34 -15.80
CA ASP A 65 7.38 9.70 -16.05
C ASP A 65 6.36 10.68 -15.49
N SER A 66 6.85 11.62 -14.71
CA SER A 66 6.02 12.66 -14.14
C SER A 66 6.30 13.99 -14.83
N PRO A 67 5.26 14.71 -15.30
CA PRO A 67 5.45 16.02 -15.93
C PRO A 67 6.12 17.02 -15.00
N ASP A 68 5.98 16.84 -13.70
CA ASP A 68 6.52 17.76 -12.69
C ASP A 68 7.99 17.47 -12.35
N GLY A 69 8.58 16.44 -12.98
CA GLY A 69 9.95 16.03 -12.68
C GLY A 69 10.12 15.25 -11.39
N PHE A 70 9.04 14.98 -10.67
CA PHE A 70 9.10 14.15 -9.47
C PHE A 70 9.08 12.67 -9.86
N ALA A 71 9.83 11.87 -9.11
CA ALA A 71 9.82 10.42 -9.34
C ALA A 71 8.47 9.84 -8.89
N ALA A 72 7.96 8.90 -9.69
CA ALA A 72 6.72 8.20 -9.40
C ALA A 72 6.83 6.76 -9.89
N ALA A 73 6.02 5.88 -9.31
CA ALA A 73 5.94 4.49 -9.76
C ALA A 73 4.54 3.94 -9.54
N GLU A 74 4.11 3.12 -10.50
CA GLU A 74 2.95 2.26 -10.31
C GLU A 74 3.42 0.97 -9.67
N VAL A 75 2.69 0.51 -8.66
CA VAL A 75 3.03 -0.67 -7.89
C VAL A 75 1.93 -1.69 -8.03
N PHE A 76 2.31 -2.90 -8.40
CA PHE A 76 1.38 -4.02 -8.57
C PHE A 76 1.81 -5.14 -7.66
N GLY A 77 0.87 -5.67 -6.89
CA GLY A 77 1.19 -6.73 -5.97
C GLY A 77 0.06 -7.76 -5.85
N SER A 78 0.37 -8.83 -5.16
CA SER A 78 -0.61 -9.82 -4.77
C SER A 78 -0.45 -10.15 -3.30
N TYR A 79 -1.55 -10.44 -2.65
CA TYR A 79 -1.53 -10.95 -1.29
C TYR A 79 -2.48 -12.14 -1.17
N SER A 80 -2.18 -13.03 -0.26
CA SER A 80 -3.04 -14.16 0.03
C SER A 80 -3.84 -13.90 1.30
N ARG A 81 -5.05 -14.44 1.32
CA ARG A 81 -5.86 -14.49 2.52
C ARG A 81 -6.46 -15.89 2.56
N GLY A 82 -5.96 -16.71 3.48
CA GLY A 82 -6.24 -18.14 3.43
C GLY A 82 -5.75 -18.73 2.11
N ARG A 83 -6.63 -19.39 1.37
CA ARG A 83 -6.31 -20.01 0.08
C ARG A 83 -6.56 -19.09 -1.11
N ARG A 84 -7.08 -17.88 -0.86
CA ARG A 84 -7.42 -16.96 -1.94
C ARG A 84 -6.29 -15.99 -2.21
N MET A 85 -6.10 -15.67 -3.48
CA MET A 85 -5.18 -14.64 -3.91
C MET A 85 -5.95 -13.39 -4.32
N HIS A 86 -5.42 -12.24 -3.97
CA HIS A 86 -6.02 -10.95 -4.26
C HIS A 86 -4.98 -10.02 -4.86
N ALA A 87 -5.43 -9.08 -5.68
CA ALA A 87 -4.57 -8.05 -6.22
C ALA A 87 -4.56 -6.84 -5.28
N ILE A 88 -3.42 -6.18 -5.22
CA ILE A 88 -3.28 -4.90 -4.55
C ILE A 88 -2.41 -4.01 -5.43
N ALA A 89 -2.80 -2.77 -5.61
CA ALA A 89 -2.07 -1.84 -6.45
C ALA A 89 -2.04 -0.47 -5.80
N CYS A 90 -0.96 0.25 -6.05
CA CYS A 90 -0.86 1.63 -5.58
C CYS A 90 0.01 2.44 -6.51
N ARG A 91 -0.10 3.76 -6.38
CA ARG A 91 0.84 4.69 -6.98
C ARG A 91 1.62 5.36 -5.85
N ILE A 92 2.93 5.40 -6.00
CA ILE A 92 3.79 6.11 -5.06
C ILE A 92 4.46 7.27 -5.78
N GLU A 93 4.67 8.36 -5.05
CA GLU A 93 5.34 9.54 -5.56
C GLU A 93 6.35 10.04 -4.56
N SER A 94 7.46 10.54 -5.08
CA SER A 94 8.46 11.22 -4.26
C SER A 94 7.95 12.62 -3.96
N ILE A 95 7.79 12.95 -2.68
CA ILE A 95 7.33 14.26 -2.25
C ILE A 95 8.49 15.22 -2.10
N ASN A 96 9.58 14.72 -1.54
CA ASN A 96 10.82 15.43 -1.32
C ASN A 96 11.96 14.45 -1.54
N SER A 97 13.18 14.98 -1.61
CA SER A 97 14.37 14.16 -1.76
C SER A 97 14.37 13.01 -0.75
N GLY A 98 14.22 11.79 -1.24
CA GLY A 98 14.25 10.58 -0.44
C GLY A 98 12.96 10.22 0.30
N ARG A 99 11.90 11.04 0.17
CA ARG A 99 10.63 10.77 0.84
C ARG A 99 9.55 10.39 -0.16
N TRP A 100 8.91 9.24 0.10
CA TRP A 100 7.85 8.70 -0.77
C TRP A 100 6.52 8.69 -0.04
N GLN A 101 5.43 8.73 -0.82
CA GLN A 101 4.08 8.65 -0.28
C GLN A 101 3.18 7.89 -1.24
N VAL A 102 2.26 7.11 -0.69
CA VAL A 102 1.21 6.45 -1.46
C VAL A 102 0.11 7.47 -1.75
N VAL A 103 -0.16 7.70 -3.03
CA VAL A 103 -1.12 8.71 -3.48
C VAL A 103 -2.37 8.11 -4.11
N ALA A 104 -2.35 6.82 -4.44
CA ALA A 104 -3.52 6.09 -4.91
C ALA A 104 -3.38 4.64 -4.44
N LEU A 105 -4.50 4.00 -4.12
CA LEU A 105 -4.49 2.64 -3.57
C LEU A 105 -5.74 1.90 -4.03
N HIS A 106 -5.54 0.66 -4.47
CA HIS A 106 -6.63 -0.25 -4.80
C HIS A 106 -6.36 -1.59 -4.12
N ILE A 107 -7.33 -2.06 -3.38
CA ILE A 107 -7.24 -3.34 -2.66
C ILE A 107 -8.35 -4.24 -3.20
N GLY A 108 -7.92 -5.31 -3.86
CA GLY A 108 -8.84 -6.29 -4.40
C GLY A 108 -9.35 -7.30 -3.36
#